data_1bc48d7f8131a254f85d51caf7d5aad5
#
_entry.id   1bc48d7f8131a254f85d51caf7d5aad5
#
_cell.length_a   1.000
_cell.length_b   1.000
_cell.length_c   1.000
_cell.angle_alpha   90.00
_cell.angle_beta   90.00
_cell.angle_gamma   90.00
#
_symmetry.space_group_name_H-M   'P 1'
#
loop_
_entity.id
_entity.type
_entity.pdbx_description
1 polymer ?
#
loop_
_entity_poly.entity_id
_entity_poly.type
_entity_poly.pdbx_seq_one_letter_code
_entity_poly.pdbx_strand_id
1 'polypeptide(L)'
;VAGEGPTSWFGFPILLHGPVLYLQLDTPRVLWAKQYFEEVMASGVSFLTPHPIYLADREIAPFPFNLMNPVHFSWLRAVCTTHQPVLFILDVLRNVFRGDENNSDIMQDVLDTFVMATSPAAQLLISHPRKPSEAGGREVRDQNRGSGHVAGSVDSILSLTPRRLQYVSRSAEGSTPIRRLHNGLWDIDSLSPLLDTFLDDKSFPTQSSRAEALSQKLGKSEEACRSLLRRR
;
A
#
# COMPACT_ATOMS: atom_id res chain seq x y z
N VAL A 1 -8.80 5.30 -9.69
CA VAL A 1 -9.39 4.94 -8.40
C VAL A 1 -10.90 4.94 -8.55
N ALA A 2 -11.61 4.02 -7.90
CA ALA A 2 -13.06 3.91 -7.98
C ALA A 2 -13.74 5.10 -7.27
N GLY A 3 -14.78 5.66 -7.91
CA GLY A 3 -15.65 6.70 -7.35
C GLY A 3 -15.14 8.13 -7.47
N GLU A 4 -16.03 9.05 -7.11
CA GLU A 4 -15.67 10.44 -6.81
C GLU A 4 -15.15 10.45 -5.37
N GLY A 5 -13.88 10.34 -5.22
CA GLY A 5 -13.20 10.28 -3.93
C GLY A 5 -12.31 11.48 -3.68
N PRO A 6 -11.44 11.40 -2.66
CA PRO A 6 -10.45 12.43 -2.42
C PRO A 6 -9.57 12.63 -3.66
N THR A 7 -9.21 13.87 -3.92
CA THR A 7 -8.37 14.25 -5.07
C THR A 7 -6.90 13.87 -4.87
N SER A 8 -6.55 13.36 -3.69
CA SER A 8 -5.20 12.92 -3.36
C SER A 8 -5.19 11.70 -2.45
N TRP A 9 -4.09 10.94 -2.52
CA TRP A 9 -3.78 9.80 -1.66
C TRP A 9 -2.40 10.02 -1.04
N PHE A 10 -2.34 10.15 0.28
CA PHE A 10 -1.11 10.50 1.02
C PHE A 10 -0.33 11.69 0.41
N GLY A 11 -1.07 12.72 -0.06
CA GLY A 11 -0.47 13.90 -0.70
C GLY A 11 -0.17 13.74 -2.19
N PHE A 12 -0.28 12.55 -2.76
CA PHE A 12 -0.15 12.33 -4.20
C PHE A 12 -1.48 12.59 -4.90
N PRO A 13 -1.51 13.39 -5.97
CA PRO A 13 -2.74 13.67 -6.70
C PRO A 13 -3.27 12.39 -7.36
N ILE A 14 -4.59 12.19 -7.29
CA ILE A 14 -5.27 11.13 -8.04
C ILE A 14 -5.69 11.73 -9.38
N LEU A 15 -5.05 11.28 -10.45
CA LEU A 15 -5.22 11.84 -11.79
C LEU A 15 -6.30 11.13 -12.60
N LEU A 16 -6.65 9.91 -12.25
CA LEU A 16 -7.61 9.11 -13.00
C LEU A 16 -8.56 8.36 -12.06
N HIS A 17 -9.84 8.47 -12.35
CA HIS A 17 -10.92 7.73 -11.69
C HIS A 17 -11.54 6.74 -12.67
N GLY A 18 -11.90 5.56 -12.21
CA GLY A 18 -12.51 4.52 -13.04
C GLY A 18 -12.68 3.20 -12.29
N PRO A 19 -13.18 2.16 -12.97
CA PRO A 19 -13.34 0.84 -12.39
C PRO A 19 -12.02 0.28 -11.86
N VAL A 20 -12.07 -0.40 -10.73
CA VAL A 20 -10.94 -1.13 -10.13
C VAL A 20 -11.25 -2.62 -10.14
N LEU A 21 -10.32 -3.42 -10.60
CA LEU A 21 -10.39 -4.88 -10.47
C LEU A 21 -9.40 -5.35 -9.39
N TYR A 22 -9.91 -6.02 -8.37
CA TYR A 22 -9.13 -6.53 -7.25
C TYR A 22 -9.14 -8.05 -7.27
N LEU A 23 -8.00 -8.67 -7.58
CA LEU A 23 -7.80 -10.11 -7.52
C LEU A 23 -7.22 -10.50 -6.16
N GLN A 24 -8.07 -11.00 -5.27
CA GLN A 24 -7.74 -11.34 -3.90
C GLN A 24 -7.58 -12.86 -3.75
N LEU A 25 -6.35 -13.31 -3.54
CA LEU A 25 -6.01 -14.74 -3.47
C LEU A 25 -5.42 -15.16 -2.10
N ASP A 26 -5.31 -14.25 -1.15
CA ASP A 26 -4.69 -14.53 0.15
C ASP A 26 -5.73 -14.68 1.26
N THR A 27 -6.59 -13.71 1.41
CA THR A 27 -7.59 -13.65 2.48
C THR A 27 -8.92 -14.28 2.06
N PRO A 28 -9.57 -15.10 2.90
CA PRO A 28 -10.91 -15.61 2.63
C PRO A 28 -11.92 -14.47 2.41
N ARG A 29 -12.84 -14.64 1.45
CA ARG A 29 -13.86 -13.64 1.06
C ARG A 29 -14.57 -13.00 2.26
N VAL A 30 -15.03 -13.80 3.20
CA VAL A 30 -15.78 -13.32 4.37
C VAL A 30 -14.96 -12.36 5.22
N LEU A 31 -13.68 -12.66 5.45
CA LEU A 31 -12.79 -11.80 6.23
C LEU A 31 -12.44 -10.52 5.45
N TRP A 32 -12.14 -10.66 4.16
CA TRP A 32 -11.86 -9.51 3.31
C TRP A 32 -13.06 -8.58 3.21
N ALA A 33 -14.26 -9.13 2.96
CA ALA A 33 -15.48 -8.34 2.84
C ALA A 33 -15.80 -7.59 4.15
N LYS A 34 -15.59 -8.23 5.30
CA LYS A 34 -15.75 -7.59 6.61
C LYS A 34 -14.79 -6.42 6.78
N GLN A 35 -13.49 -6.61 6.51
CA GLN A 35 -12.48 -5.56 6.62
C GLN A 35 -12.77 -4.41 5.67
N TYR A 36 -13.06 -4.72 4.40
CA TYR A 36 -13.41 -3.71 3.40
C TYR A 36 -14.64 -2.90 3.81
N PHE A 37 -15.69 -3.57 4.30
CA PHE A 37 -16.90 -2.89 4.76
C PHE A 37 -16.63 -1.98 5.97
N GLU A 38 -15.87 -2.44 6.95
CA GLU A 38 -15.47 -1.66 8.11
C GLU A 38 -14.67 -0.41 7.72
N GLU A 39 -13.72 -0.54 6.77
CA GLU A 39 -12.91 0.57 6.27
C GLU A 39 -13.73 1.58 5.46
N VAL A 40 -14.62 1.12 4.59
CA VAL A 40 -15.51 2.00 3.81
C VAL A 40 -16.45 2.76 4.74
N MET A 41 -17.07 2.10 5.71
CA MET A 41 -17.92 2.76 6.71
C MET A 41 -17.15 3.79 7.53
N ALA A 42 -15.91 3.45 7.93
CA ALA A 42 -15.05 4.36 8.69
C ALA A 42 -14.59 5.58 7.87
N SER A 43 -14.45 5.42 6.54
CA SER A 43 -14.02 6.49 5.64
C SER A 43 -15.13 7.51 5.32
N GLY A 44 -16.41 7.16 5.57
CA GLY A 44 -17.55 7.96 5.18
C GLY A 44 -17.80 8.02 3.66
N VAL A 45 -17.09 7.21 2.88
CA VAL A 45 -17.27 7.12 1.43
C VAL A 45 -18.60 6.43 1.12
N SER A 46 -19.35 6.96 0.16
CA SER A 46 -20.59 6.34 -0.31
C SER A 46 -20.30 5.06 -1.08
N PHE A 47 -21.11 4.02 -0.85
CA PHE A 47 -21.11 2.81 -1.69
C PHE A 47 -21.64 3.05 -3.10
N LEU A 48 -22.36 4.14 -3.31
CA LEU A 48 -22.89 4.54 -4.62
C LEU A 48 -21.81 5.33 -5.37
N THR A 49 -20.79 4.63 -5.81
CA THR A 49 -19.74 5.24 -6.63
C THR A 49 -20.04 4.99 -8.11
N PRO A 50 -19.76 5.96 -9.01
CA PRO A 50 -19.93 5.76 -10.45
C PRO A 50 -18.97 4.72 -11.02
N HIS A 51 -17.90 4.37 -10.28
CA HIS A 51 -16.89 3.44 -10.71
C HIS A 51 -16.77 2.28 -9.70
N PRO A 52 -17.25 1.09 -10.06
CA PRO A 52 -17.26 -0.05 -9.15
C PRO A 52 -15.87 -0.62 -8.88
N ILE A 53 -15.75 -1.26 -7.72
CA ILE A 53 -14.66 -2.19 -7.44
C ILE A 53 -15.18 -3.60 -7.71
N TYR A 54 -14.58 -4.28 -8.70
CA TYR A 54 -14.86 -5.67 -9.01
C TYR A 54 -13.91 -6.56 -8.21
N LEU A 55 -14.48 -7.42 -7.37
CA LEU A 55 -13.70 -8.39 -6.61
C LEU A 55 -13.71 -9.73 -7.32
N ALA A 56 -12.52 -10.24 -7.65
CA ALA A 56 -12.31 -11.63 -7.99
C ALA A 56 -11.48 -12.30 -6.88
N ASP A 57 -11.95 -13.43 -6.39
CA ASP A 57 -11.29 -14.18 -5.32
C ASP A 57 -11.20 -15.66 -5.65
N ARG A 58 -10.77 -16.48 -4.69
CA ARG A 58 -10.61 -17.94 -4.85
C ARG A 58 -11.90 -18.70 -5.20
N GLU A 59 -13.07 -18.09 -5.01
CA GLU A 59 -14.36 -18.72 -5.34
C GLU A 59 -14.78 -18.40 -6.76
N ILE A 60 -14.32 -17.28 -7.33
CA ILE A 60 -14.65 -16.81 -8.68
C ILE A 60 -13.52 -17.15 -9.65
N ALA A 61 -12.26 -16.92 -9.25
CA ALA A 61 -11.09 -17.24 -10.06
C ALA A 61 -10.88 -18.77 -10.15
N PRO A 62 -10.31 -19.25 -11.27
CA PRO A 62 -9.84 -20.64 -11.33
C PRO A 62 -8.84 -20.90 -10.20
N PHE A 63 -9.12 -21.87 -9.33
CA PHE A 63 -8.28 -22.12 -8.16
C PHE A 63 -7.74 -23.56 -8.14
N PRO A 64 -6.47 -23.77 -7.79
CA PRO A 64 -5.44 -22.77 -7.45
C PRO A 64 -5.00 -21.97 -8.67
N PHE A 65 -5.02 -20.65 -8.53
CA PHE A 65 -4.69 -19.74 -9.63
C PHE A 65 -3.20 -19.88 -10.02
N ASN A 66 -2.94 -19.87 -11.32
CA ASN A 66 -1.58 -19.87 -11.86
C ASN A 66 -1.58 -19.10 -13.18
N LEU A 67 -0.96 -17.96 -13.19
CA LEU A 67 -0.93 -17.07 -14.36
C LEU A 67 -0.25 -17.70 -15.59
N MET A 68 0.71 -18.61 -15.36
CA MET A 68 1.41 -19.35 -16.44
C MET A 68 0.54 -20.46 -17.06
N ASN A 69 -0.65 -20.71 -16.53
CA ASN A 69 -1.63 -21.61 -17.15
C ASN A 69 -2.44 -20.83 -18.18
N PRO A 70 -2.47 -21.27 -19.48
CA PRO A 70 -3.19 -20.55 -20.53
C PRO A 70 -4.70 -20.34 -20.26
N VAL A 71 -5.34 -21.26 -19.55
CA VAL A 71 -6.76 -21.14 -19.18
C VAL A 71 -6.95 -20.00 -18.17
N HIS A 72 -6.09 -19.92 -17.16
CA HIS A 72 -6.17 -18.88 -16.14
C HIS A 72 -5.78 -17.51 -16.70
N PHE A 73 -4.77 -17.47 -17.58
CA PHE A 73 -4.43 -16.26 -18.35
C PHE A 73 -5.62 -15.76 -19.16
N SER A 74 -6.24 -16.66 -19.95
CA SER A 74 -7.39 -16.30 -20.80
C SER A 74 -8.58 -15.83 -19.97
N TRP A 75 -8.83 -16.45 -18.81
CA TRP A 75 -9.85 -16.02 -17.87
C TRP A 75 -9.57 -14.60 -17.37
N LEU A 76 -8.33 -14.33 -16.89
CA LEU A 76 -7.96 -13.01 -16.38
C LEU A 76 -8.11 -11.94 -17.46
N ARG A 77 -7.64 -12.23 -18.68
CA ARG A 77 -7.76 -11.33 -19.82
C ARG A 77 -9.22 -11.03 -20.16
N ALA A 78 -10.08 -12.05 -20.14
CA ALA A 78 -11.52 -11.88 -20.40
C ALA A 78 -12.16 -10.97 -19.33
N VAL A 79 -11.84 -11.17 -18.05
CA VAL A 79 -12.32 -10.34 -16.95
C VAL A 79 -11.87 -8.89 -17.12
N CYS A 80 -10.59 -8.64 -17.44
CA CYS A 80 -10.08 -7.30 -17.70
C CYS A 80 -10.73 -6.65 -18.93
N THR A 81 -10.95 -7.41 -20.01
CA THR A 81 -11.63 -6.91 -21.20
C THR A 81 -13.09 -6.53 -20.91
N THR A 82 -13.78 -7.33 -20.09
CA THR A 82 -15.19 -7.08 -19.73
C THR A 82 -15.36 -5.85 -18.85
N HIS A 83 -14.50 -5.69 -17.84
CA HIS A 83 -14.66 -4.65 -16.83
C HIS A 83 -13.84 -3.38 -17.10
N GLN A 84 -12.88 -3.44 -18.03
CA GLN A 84 -12.03 -2.31 -18.44
C GLN A 84 -11.49 -1.49 -17.25
N PRO A 85 -10.81 -2.14 -16.27
CA PRO A 85 -10.35 -1.43 -15.11
C PRO A 85 -9.28 -0.40 -15.46
N VAL A 86 -9.29 0.74 -14.74
CA VAL A 86 -8.18 1.70 -14.78
C VAL A 86 -7.05 1.28 -13.86
N LEU A 87 -7.37 0.50 -12.82
CA LEU A 87 -6.42 -0.07 -11.87
C LEU A 87 -6.72 -1.55 -11.64
N PHE A 88 -5.70 -2.38 -11.78
CA PHE A 88 -5.73 -3.78 -11.37
C PHE A 88 -4.90 -3.97 -10.10
N ILE A 89 -5.49 -4.56 -9.07
CA ILE A 89 -4.82 -4.88 -7.81
C ILE A 89 -4.69 -6.39 -7.67
N LEU A 90 -3.47 -6.87 -7.46
CA LEU A 90 -3.17 -8.28 -7.18
C LEU A 90 -2.72 -8.47 -5.73
N ASP A 91 -3.45 -9.27 -4.98
CA ASP A 91 -3.16 -9.60 -3.58
C ASP A 91 -3.20 -11.12 -3.36
N VAL A 92 -2.08 -11.81 -3.33
CA VAL A 92 -0.70 -11.34 -3.38
C VAL A 92 0.02 -11.97 -4.59
N LEU A 93 1.11 -11.36 -5.03
CA LEU A 93 1.92 -11.84 -6.17
C LEU A 93 2.33 -13.31 -6.01
N ARG A 94 2.70 -13.76 -4.82
CA ARG A 94 3.15 -15.14 -4.57
C ARG A 94 2.09 -16.20 -4.93
N ASN A 95 0.83 -15.86 -4.90
CA ASN A 95 -0.28 -16.80 -5.11
C ASN A 95 -0.68 -16.98 -6.58
N VAL A 96 -0.02 -16.30 -7.53
CA VAL A 96 -0.37 -16.36 -8.96
C VAL A 96 0.62 -17.16 -9.81
N PHE A 97 1.64 -17.75 -9.21
CA PHE A 97 2.58 -18.61 -9.93
C PHE A 97 3.08 -19.76 -9.05
N ARG A 98 3.64 -20.77 -9.71
CA ARG A 98 4.27 -21.92 -9.07
C ARG A 98 5.73 -21.95 -9.48
N GLY A 99 6.62 -21.97 -8.53
CA GLY A 99 8.06 -21.99 -8.77
C GLY A 99 8.84 -21.29 -7.67
N ASP A 100 10.13 -21.17 -7.87
CA ASP A 100 11.01 -20.44 -6.96
C ASP A 100 10.90 -18.93 -7.21
N GLU A 101 10.42 -18.22 -6.21
CA GLU A 101 10.30 -16.75 -6.24
C GLU A 101 11.65 -16.02 -6.32
N ASN A 102 12.76 -16.74 -6.07
CA ASN A 102 14.11 -16.18 -6.20
C ASN A 102 14.70 -16.38 -7.62
N ASN A 103 14.02 -17.14 -8.48
CA ASN A 103 14.44 -17.30 -9.87
C ASN A 103 14.01 -16.10 -10.69
N SER A 104 14.99 -15.35 -11.21
CA SER A 104 14.75 -14.11 -11.96
C SER A 104 14.00 -14.34 -13.27
N ASP A 105 14.30 -15.44 -13.98
CA ASP A 105 13.67 -15.71 -15.28
C ASP A 105 12.20 -16.07 -15.10
N ILE A 106 11.87 -16.90 -14.09
CA ILE A 106 10.48 -17.23 -13.75
C ILE A 106 9.72 -15.95 -13.37
N MET A 107 10.33 -15.10 -12.57
CA MET A 107 9.67 -13.85 -12.14
C MET A 107 9.47 -12.88 -13.29
N GLN A 108 10.42 -12.79 -14.23
CA GLN A 108 10.24 -11.99 -15.44
C GLN A 108 9.04 -12.50 -16.25
N ASP A 109 8.98 -13.79 -16.54
CA ASP A 109 7.89 -14.40 -17.31
C ASP A 109 6.52 -14.16 -16.64
N VAL A 110 6.46 -14.26 -15.32
CA VAL A 110 5.24 -13.99 -14.54
C VAL A 110 4.82 -12.54 -14.67
N LEU A 111 5.75 -11.59 -14.53
CA LEU A 111 5.45 -10.15 -14.60
C LEU A 111 5.03 -9.76 -16.02
N ASP A 112 5.73 -10.23 -17.06
CA ASP A 112 5.40 -9.97 -18.45
C ASP A 112 4.03 -10.52 -18.81
N THR A 113 3.75 -11.77 -18.38
CA THR A 113 2.44 -12.41 -18.58
C THR A 113 1.32 -11.64 -17.87
N PHE A 114 1.60 -11.12 -16.66
CA PHE A 114 0.67 -10.31 -15.91
C PHE A 114 0.35 -8.99 -16.62
N VAL A 115 1.39 -8.28 -17.09
CA VAL A 115 1.23 -7.06 -17.88
C VAL A 115 0.39 -7.34 -19.12
N MET A 116 0.67 -8.40 -19.86
CA MET A 116 -0.09 -8.80 -21.06
C MET A 116 -1.57 -9.10 -20.76
N ALA A 117 -1.86 -9.71 -19.62
CA ALA A 117 -3.23 -10.06 -19.24
C ALA A 117 -4.06 -8.86 -18.80
N THR A 118 -3.43 -7.86 -18.18
CA THR A 118 -4.12 -6.76 -17.48
C THR A 118 -4.03 -5.41 -18.19
N SER A 119 -3.16 -5.28 -19.20
CA SER A 119 -3.04 -4.05 -20.00
C SER A 119 -4.38 -3.66 -20.65
N PRO A 120 -4.76 -2.35 -20.70
CA PRO A 120 -3.93 -1.16 -20.37
C PRO A 120 -4.08 -0.67 -18.92
N ALA A 121 -4.65 -1.42 -17.99
CA ALA A 121 -4.80 -0.98 -16.61
C ALA A 121 -3.46 -0.69 -15.93
N ALA A 122 -3.42 0.31 -15.07
CA ALA A 122 -2.33 0.46 -14.11
C ALA A 122 -2.35 -0.75 -13.14
N GLN A 123 -1.18 -1.18 -12.68
CA GLN A 123 -1.05 -2.41 -11.90
C GLN A 123 -0.48 -2.13 -10.52
N LEU A 124 -1.13 -2.65 -9.48
CA LEU A 124 -0.65 -2.64 -8.11
C LEU A 124 -0.45 -4.08 -7.64
N LEU A 125 0.81 -4.50 -7.50
CA LEU A 125 1.17 -5.82 -7.02
C LEU A 125 1.47 -5.75 -5.52
N ILE A 126 0.69 -6.48 -4.72
CA ILE A 126 0.94 -6.61 -3.28
C ILE A 126 1.87 -7.79 -3.06
N SER A 127 2.93 -7.56 -2.30
CA SER A 127 3.93 -8.57 -1.93
C SER A 127 4.23 -8.48 -0.44
N HIS A 128 4.41 -9.62 0.20
CA HIS A 128 4.87 -9.63 1.60
C HIS A 128 6.36 -9.31 1.67
N PRO A 129 6.78 -8.49 2.65
CA PRO A 129 8.19 -8.21 2.84
C PRO A 129 8.95 -9.48 3.28
N ARG A 130 10.24 -9.51 2.99
CA ARG A 130 11.14 -10.51 3.59
C ARG A 130 11.18 -10.34 5.10
N LYS A 131 11.33 -11.45 5.82
CA LYS A 131 11.58 -11.38 7.26
C LYS A 131 12.82 -10.50 7.52
N PRO A 132 12.79 -9.63 8.54
CA PRO A 132 13.96 -8.86 8.91
C PRO A 132 15.15 -9.80 9.12
N SER A 133 16.31 -9.48 8.53
CA SER A 133 17.54 -10.16 8.85
C SER A 133 18.16 -9.52 10.09
N GLU A 134 18.86 -10.29 10.90
CA GLU A 134 19.54 -9.80 12.10
C GLU A 134 20.62 -8.73 11.79
N ALA A 135 20.99 -8.55 10.53
CA ALA A 135 22.06 -7.66 10.08
C ALA A 135 21.67 -6.20 9.80
N GLY A 136 20.48 -5.74 10.19
CA GLY A 136 20.10 -4.33 10.05
C GLY A 136 19.12 -4.01 8.92
N GLY A 137 18.71 -2.74 8.83
CA GLY A 137 17.69 -2.26 7.90
C GLY A 137 18.10 -2.46 6.44
N ARG A 138 17.19 -3.00 5.63
CA ARG A 138 17.34 -3.13 4.19
C ARG A 138 16.75 -1.91 3.50
N GLU A 139 17.33 -1.54 2.38
CA GLU A 139 16.72 -0.55 1.49
C GLU A 139 15.34 -1.02 1.03
N VAL A 140 14.45 -0.08 0.67
CA VAL A 140 13.09 -0.38 0.22
C VAL A 140 13.07 -1.38 -0.95
N ARG A 141 14.03 -1.26 -1.86
CA ARG A 141 14.17 -2.18 -3.00
C ARG A 141 14.49 -3.61 -2.58
N ASP A 142 15.22 -3.78 -1.47
CA ASP A 142 15.65 -5.09 -0.97
C ASP A 142 14.65 -5.74 0.00
N GLN A 143 13.60 -5.03 0.38
CA GLN A 143 12.58 -5.52 1.31
C GLN A 143 11.61 -6.52 0.67
N ASN A 144 11.49 -6.52 -0.65
CA ASN A 144 10.59 -7.42 -1.35
C ASN A 144 11.05 -8.89 -1.24
N ARG A 145 10.06 -9.76 -1.04
CA ARG A 145 10.25 -11.21 -1.11
C ARG A 145 10.48 -11.61 -2.57
N GLY A 146 11.41 -12.53 -2.80
CA GLY A 146 11.72 -13.02 -4.14
C GLY A 146 12.98 -12.42 -4.74
N SER A 147 13.13 -12.55 -6.05
CA SER A 147 14.31 -12.05 -6.76
C SER A 147 14.33 -10.52 -6.78
N GLY A 148 15.53 -9.94 -6.75
CA GLY A 148 15.73 -8.50 -6.95
C GLY A 148 15.17 -7.99 -8.29
N HIS A 149 14.85 -8.92 -9.20
CA HIS A 149 14.25 -8.66 -10.50
C HIS A 149 12.90 -7.93 -10.41
N VAL A 150 12.03 -8.29 -9.42
CA VAL A 150 10.76 -7.60 -9.21
C VAL A 150 10.98 -6.10 -9.02
N ALA A 151 11.97 -5.72 -8.22
CA ALA A 151 12.29 -4.31 -7.97
C ALA A 151 12.78 -3.56 -9.24
N GLY A 152 13.43 -4.27 -10.17
CA GLY A 152 13.88 -3.72 -11.45
C GLY A 152 12.78 -3.60 -12.50
N SER A 153 11.74 -4.42 -12.40
CA SER A 153 10.68 -4.54 -13.40
C SER A 153 9.47 -3.64 -13.15
N VAL A 154 9.39 -2.97 -11.98
CA VAL A 154 8.29 -2.07 -11.65
C VAL A 154 8.72 -0.61 -11.74
N ASP A 155 7.77 0.29 -12.05
CA ASP A 155 8.04 1.73 -12.11
C ASP A 155 8.22 2.34 -10.73
N SER A 156 7.54 1.80 -9.72
CA SER A 156 7.57 2.31 -8.36
C SER A 156 7.39 1.20 -7.34
N ILE A 157 8.05 1.33 -6.21
CA ILE A 157 7.91 0.46 -5.05
C ILE A 157 7.38 1.29 -3.89
N LEU A 158 6.30 0.81 -3.27
CA LEU A 158 5.73 1.38 -2.06
C LEU A 158 5.97 0.41 -0.91
N SER A 159 6.60 0.86 0.16
CA SER A 159 6.81 0.10 1.38
C SER A 159 6.02 0.72 2.53
N LEU A 160 5.05 -0.03 3.04
CA LEU A 160 4.20 0.39 4.13
C LEU A 160 4.66 -0.25 5.44
N THR A 161 4.98 0.58 6.41
CA THR A 161 5.25 0.20 7.79
C THR A 161 4.23 0.85 8.72
N PRO A 162 4.14 0.45 10.00
CA PRO A 162 3.19 1.07 10.94
C PRO A 162 3.36 2.58 11.14
N ARG A 163 4.47 3.17 10.68
CA ARG A 163 4.78 4.60 10.91
C ARG A 163 5.18 5.36 9.65
N ARG A 164 5.45 4.68 8.55
CA ARG A 164 5.97 5.31 7.32
C ARG A 164 5.44 4.63 6.08
N LEU A 165 5.10 5.45 5.10
CA LEU A 165 5.00 5.07 3.70
C LEU A 165 6.29 5.52 3.03
N GLN A 166 7.10 4.58 2.58
CA GLN A 166 8.30 4.86 1.79
C GLN A 166 8.01 4.55 0.33
N TYR A 167 8.56 5.35 -0.56
CA TYR A 167 8.43 5.10 -1.99
C TYR A 167 9.76 5.30 -2.70
N VAL A 168 9.98 4.49 -3.71
CA VAL A 168 11.11 4.58 -4.64
C VAL A 168 10.56 4.38 -6.03
N SER A 169 10.79 5.32 -6.92
CA SER A 169 10.46 5.23 -8.35
C SER A 169 11.70 5.45 -9.19
N ARG A 170 11.56 5.40 -10.51
CA ARG A 170 12.65 5.70 -11.44
C ARG A 170 13.12 7.17 -11.38
N SER A 171 12.25 8.08 -10.93
CA SER A 171 12.50 9.52 -10.95
C SER A 171 12.51 10.18 -9.58
N ALA A 172 12.05 9.50 -8.53
CA ALA A 172 11.94 10.07 -7.20
C ALA A 172 11.94 9.00 -6.12
N GLU A 173 12.43 9.38 -4.95
CA GLU A 173 12.31 8.59 -3.72
C GLU A 173 11.88 9.49 -2.57
N GLY A 174 11.26 8.91 -1.56
CA GLY A 174 10.84 9.67 -0.39
C GLY A 174 10.19 8.81 0.68
N SER A 175 9.83 9.49 1.75
CA SER A 175 9.18 8.86 2.90
C SER A 175 8.18 9.82 3.51
N THR A 176 6.96 9.36 3.71
CA THR A 176 5.89 10.12 4.36
C THR A 176 5.57 9.44 5.69
N PRO A 177 5.65 10.14 6.82
CA PRO A 177 5.20 9.61 8.08
C PRO A 177 3.69 9.41 8.06
N ILE A 178 3.25 8.25 8.52
CA ILE A 178 1.84 7.88 8.58
C ILE A 178 1.48 7.37 9.96
N ARG A 179 0.21 7.45 10.30
CA ARG A 179 -0.35 6.90 11.52
C ARG A 179 -1.68 6.19 11.24
N ARG A 180 -1.97 5.16 12.01
CA ARG A 180 -3.30 4.56 12.01
C ARG A 180 -4.20 5.35 12.95
N LEU A 181 -5.36 5.76 12.46
CA LEU A 181 -6.38 6.43 13.24
C LEU A 181 -7.17 5.41 14.10
N HIS A 182 -7.90 5.91 15.10
CA HIS A 182 -8.75 5.08 15.97
C HIS A 182 -9.86 4.33 15.21
N ASN A 183 -10.29 4.86 14.06
CA ASN A 183 -11.26 4.21 13.16
C ASN A 183 -10.62 3.20 12.19
N GLY A 184 -9.32 2.90 12.36
CA GLY A 184 -8.60 1.95 11.53
C GLY A 184 -7.98 2.52 10.26
N LEU A 185 -8.37 3.71 9.83
CA LEU A 185 -7.83 4.37 8.63
C LEU A 185 -6.40 4.86 8.84
N TRP A 186 -5.69 5.03 7.73
CA TRP A 186 -4.35 5.60 7.71
C TRP A 186 -4.40 7.07 7.28
N ASP A 187 -3.57 7.89 7.91
CA ASP A 187 -3.45 9.31 7.62
C ASP A 187 -1.98 9.75 7.67
N ILE A 188 -1.68 10.89 7.07
CA ILE A 188 -0.35 11.50 7.18
C ILE A 188 -0.13 11.94 8.63
N ASP A 189 0.96 11.49 9.22
CA ASP A 189 1.36 11.92 10.56
C ASP A 189 2.19 13.21 10.49
N SER A 190 1.49 14.33 10.39
CA SER A 190 2.13 15.65 10.36
C SER A 190 2.76 16.06 11.70
N LEU A 191 2.38 15.39 12.81
CA LEU A 191 2.93 15.69 14.13
C LEU A 191 4.27 15.01 14.40
N SER A 192 4.50 13.81 13.87
CA SER A 192 5.72 13.04 14.11
C SER A 192 7.00 13.79 13.75
N PRO A 193 7.15 14.37 12.55
CA PRO A 193 8.35 15.12 12.20
C PRO A 193 8.56 16.33 13.09
N LEU A 194 7.47 16.99 13.49
CA LEU A 194 7.53 18.13 14.40
C LEU A 194 8.03 17.70 15.78
N LEU A 195 7.52 16.59 16.33
CA LEU A 195 7.94 16.05 17.61
C LEU A 195 9.41 15.64 17.59
N ASP A 196 9.86 14.99 16.51
CA ASP A 196 11.27 14.61 16.33
C ASP A 196 12.17 15.86 16.34
N THR A 197 11.79 16.93 15.65
CA THR A 197 12.52 18.20 15.69
C THR A 197 12.69 18.72 17.12
N PHE A 198 11.63 18.69 17.95
CA PHE A 198 11.73 19.14 19.34
C PHE A 198 12.51 18.18 20.25
N LEU A 199 12.50 16.89 19.96
CA LEU A 199 13.29 15.90 20.71
C LEU A 199 14.79 16.00 20.43
N ASP A 200 15.14 16.27 19.18
CA ASP A 200 16.53 16.34 18.73
C ASP A 200 17.16 17.74 18.94
N ASP A 201 16.33 18.78 19.17
CA ASP A 201 16.80 20.14 19.34
C ASP A 201 17.45 20.33 20.71
N LYS A 202 18.77 20.55 20.70
CA LYS A 202 19.59 20.76 21.88
C LYS A 202 19.33 22.10 22.57
N SER A 203 18.65 23.06 21.92
CA SER A 203 18.26 24.34 22.53
C SER A 203 17.21 24.17 23.63
N PHE A 204 16.49 22.99 23.62
CA PHE A 204 15.53 22.62 24.64
C PHE A 204 16.09 21.49 25.52
N PRO A 205 16.90 21.78 26.54
CA PRO A 205 17.63 20.74 27.29
C PRO A 205 16.74 19.90 28.19
N THR A 206 15.56 20.38 28.55
CA THR A 206 14.63 19.67 29.44
C THR A 206 13.35 19.30 28.72
N GLN A 207 12.66 18.24 29.23
CA GLN A 207 11.35 17.86 28.71
C GLN A 207 10.29 18.97 28.93
N SER A 208 10.43 19.77 29.98
CA SER A 208 9.53 20.89 30.26
C SER A 208 9.73 22.00 29.22
N SER A 209 10.96 22.42 28.91
CA SER A 209 11.22 23.44 27.89
C SER A 209 10.76 23.00 26.49
N ARG A 210 10.89 21.71 26.16
CA ARG A 210 10.33 21.13 24.92
C ARG A 210 8.81 21.17 24.88
N ALA A 211 8.15 20.84 26.00
CA ALA A 211 6.70 20.84 26.08
C ALA A 211 6.12 22.26 26.00
N GLU A 212 6.78 23.24 26.63
CA GLU A 212 6.40 24.66 26.54
C GLU A 212 6.50 25.18 25.10
N ALA A 213 7.62 24.96 24.44
CA ALA A 213 7.85 25.39 23.06
C ALA A 213 6.85 24.69 22.08
N LEU A 214 6.58 23.40 22.29
CA LEU A 214 5.59 22.65 21.51
C LEU A 214 4.16 23.15 21.78
N SER A 215 3.85 23.53 23.02
CA SER A 215 2.57 24.12 23.43
C SER A 215 2.28 25.41 22.66
N GLN A 216 3.26 26.31 22.60
CA GLN A 216 3.17 27.55 21.85
C GLN A 216 2.95 27.29 20.35
N LYS A 217 3.65 26.31 19.76
CA LYS A 217 3.54 25.99 18.34
C LYS A 217 2.25 25.29 17.95
N LEU A 218 1.70 24.43 18.82
CA LEU A 218 0.49 23.66 18.53
C LEU A 218 -0.80 24.29 19.09
N GLY A 219 -0.71 25.33 19.92
CA GLY A 219 -1.85 25.90 20.65
C GLY A 219 -2.52 24.90 21.61
N LYS A 220 -1.75 23.91 22.14
CA LYS A 220 -2.24 22.89 23.09
C LYS A 220 -1.66 23.18 24.47
N SER A 221 -2.29 22.62 25.53
CA SER A 221 -1.72 22.72 26.86
C SER A 221 -0.35 22.04 26.97
N GLU A 222 0.53 22.54 27.85
CA GLU A 222 1.84 21.92 28.11
C GLU A 222 1.73 20.47 28.55
N GLU A 223 0.73 20.14 29.33
CA GLU A 223 0.49 18.77 29.79
C GLU A 223 0.17 17.83 28.65
N ALA A 224 -0.67 18.27 27.69
CA ALA A 224 -0.93 17.53 26.46
C ALA A 224 0.36 17.36 25.63
N CYS A 225 1.20 18.39 25.54
CA CYS A 225 2.47 18.31 24.83
C CYS A 225 3.50 17.41 25.53
N ARG A 226 3.58 17.43 26.86
CA ARG A 226 4.38 16.45 27.65
C ARG A 226 3.92 15.01 27.38
N SER A 227 2.61 14.77 27.32
CA SER A 227 2.07 13.45 26.99
C SER A 227 2.45 13.00 25.56
N LEU A 228 2.43 13.92 24.59
CA LEU A 228 2.86 13.64 23.20
C LEU A 228 4.36 13.28 23.15
N LEU A 229 5.22 14.04 23.83
CA LEU A 229 6.68 13.80 23.89
C LEU A 229 7.05 12.49 24.62
N ARG A 230 6.25 12.03 25.59
CA ARG A 230 6.48 10.77 26.32
C ARG A 230 6.08 9.52 25.52
N ARG A 231 5.15 9.66 24.58
CA ARG A 231 4.65 8.53 23.76
C ARG A 231 5.52 8.26 22.53
N ARG A 232 6.51 9.10 22.28
CA ARG A 232 7.45 9.01 21.20
C ARG A 232 8.71 8.25 21.63
#